data_f115afc60eb8b1082e137bcf9f47b136
#
_entry.id   f115afc60eb8b1082e137bcf9f47b136
#
_cell.length_a   1.000
_cell.length_b   1.000
_cell.length_c   1.000
_cell.angle_alpha   90.00
_cell.angle_beta   90.00
_cell.angle_gamma   90.00
#
_symmetry.space_group_name_H-M   'P 1'
#
loop_
_entity.id
_entity.type
_entity.pdbx_description
1 polymer ?
#
loop_
_entity_poly.entity_id
_entity_poly.type
_entity_poly.pdbx_seq_one_letter_code
_entity_poly.pdbx_strand_id
1 'polypeptide(L)'
;NSGLREPLENLVIGSNIPILGICVGMQMLAKNSEEGVLSGLGWVPGKVRAFSKNPKSSKLSLPHMGWNTLDLKKSDLLSTQDIDKLSQFYFLHSYYFDADDKSIVSATSNYGFNFDAAVSRKHIHGVQFHPEKSHKWGQDLLINFSNF
;
A
#
# COMPACT_ATOMS: atom_id res chain seq x y z
N ASN A 1 17.01 12.82 9.83
CA ASN A 1 16.27 13.95 9.21
C ASN A 1 16.92 14.26 7.86
N SER A 2 16.43 13.63 6.78
CA SER A 2 17.03 13.75 5.44
C SER A 2 16.75 15.10 4.76
N GLY A 3 15.92 15.96 5.36
CA GLY A 3 15.46 17.19 4.72
C GLY A 3 14.49 17.01 3.54
N LEU A 4 14.12 15.76 3.21
CA LEU A 4 13.25 15.45 2.06
C LEU A 4 11.77 15.70 2.33
N ARG A 5 11.34 15.82 3.58
CA ARG A 5 9.92 15.93 3.91
C ARG A 5 9.30 17.19 3.32
N GLU A 6 9.88 18.33 3.55
CA GLU A 6 9.36 19.62 3.08
C GLU A 6 9.27 19.71 1.55
N PRO A 7 10.32 19.37 0.76
CA PRO A 7 10.21 19.30 -0.70
C PRO A 7 9.09 18.35 -1.18
N LEU A 8 8.94 17.19 -0.57
CA LEU A 8 7.87 16.25 -0.92
C LEU A 8 6.49 16.80 -0.59
N GLU A 9 6.30 17.43 0.57
CA GLU A 9 5.03 18.07 0.94
C GLU A 9 4.66 19.18 -0.05
N ASN A 10 5.61 19.99 -0.46
CA ASN A 10 5.37 21.05 -1.46
C ASN A 10 4.93 20.47 -2.82
N LEU A 11 5.54 19.39 -3.27
CA LEU A 11 5.20 18.75 -4.55
C LEU A 11 3.85 18.01 -4.45
N VAL A 12 3.68 17.16 -3.46
CA VAL A 12 2.51 16.28 -3.36
C VAL A 12 1.30 17.04 -2.85
N ILE A 13 1.42 17.75 -1.74
CA ILE A 13 0.28 18.43 -1.12
C ILE A 13 0.06 19.81 -1.74
N GLY A 14 1.14 20.56 -1.97
CA GLY A 14 1.07 21.93 -2.53
C GLY A 14 0.73 21.96 -4.01
N SER A 15 1.33 21.07 -4.82
CA SER A 15 1.17 21.06 -6.28
C SER A 15 0.33 19.91 -6.83
N ASN A 16 -0.22 19.04 -5.96
CA ASN A 16 -1.02 17.86 -6.32
C ASN A 16 -0.32 16.89 -7.30
N ILE A 17 1.00 16.80 -7.24
CA ILE A 17 1.73 15.84 -8.08
C ILE A 17 1.39 14.42 -7.59
N PRO A 18 0.98 13.50 -8.50
CA PRO A 18 0.69 12.12 -8.13
C PRO A 18 1.87 11.42 -7.48
N ILE A 19 1.59 10.65 -6.43
CA ILE A 19 2.59 9.83 -5.74
C ILE A 19 2.10 8.41 -5.55
N LEU A 20 3.01 7.45 -5.73
CA LEU A 20 2.81 6.04 -5.43
C LEU A 20 3.80 5.58 -4.35
N GLY A 21 3.29 5.30 -3.15
CA GLY A 21 4.04 4.65 -2.09
C GLY A 21 4.08 3.13 -2.29
N ILE A 22 5.27 2.54 -2.43
CA ILE A 22 5.45 1.09 -2.59
C ILE A 22 5.99 0.51 -1.28
N CYS A 23 5.36 -0.55 -0.78
CA CYS A 23 5.71 -1.28 0.45
C CYS A 23 5.88 -0.33 1.66
N VAL A 24 7.11 -0.10 2.13
CA VAL A 24 7.39 0.88 3.20
C VAL A 24 6.94 2.30 2.79
N GLY A 25 7.00 2.63 1.51
CA GLY A 25 6.50 3.92 1.00
C GLY A 25 5.00 4.11 1.24
N MET A 26 4.18 3.06 1.05
CA MET A 26 2.76 3.09 1.45
C MET A 26 2.61 3.29 2.96
N GLN A 27 3.41 2.58 3.75
CA GLN A 27 3.35 2.66 5.22
C GLN A 27 3.74 4.06 5.72
N MET A 28 4.68 4.73 5.04
CA MET A 28 5.06 6.12 5.36
C MET A 28 3.92 7.12 5.16
N LEU A 29 2.92 6.83 4.32
CA LEU A 29 1.75 7.70 4.12
C LEU A 29 0.87 7.79 5.37
N ALA A 30 0.91 6.80 6.26
CA ALA A 30 0.17 6.77 7.53
C ALA A 30 0.66 7.84 8.50
N LYS A 31 -0.15 8.12 9.53
CA LYS A 31 0.24 9.02 10.63
C LYS A 31 1.18 8.34 11.62
N ASN A 32 0.91 7.07 11.94
CA ASN A 32 1.61 6.32 12.98
C ASN A 32 1.95 4.92 12.49
N SER A 33 3.03 4.35 13.05
CA SER A 33 3.46 2.98 12.77
C SER A 33 3.82 2.25 14.06
N GLU A 34 3.46 0.97 14.13
CA GLU A 34 3.92 0.07 15.20
C GLU A 34 5.34 -0.45 14.97
N GLU A 35 5.94 -0.17 13.82
CA GLU A 35 7.32 -0.54 13.51
C GLU A 35 8.34 0.41 14.16
N GLY A 36 7.96 1.67 14.37
CA GLY A 36 8.86 2.69 14.90
C GLY A 36 8.14 3.70 15.80
N VAL A 37 8.91 4.67 16.29
CA VAL A 37 8.43 5.73 17.19
C VAL A 37 8.20 7.06 16.48
N LEU A 38 8.71 7.20 15.25
CA LEU A 38 8.55 8.44 14.49
C LEU A 38 7.19 8.47 13.79
N SER A 39 6.61 9.66 13.71
CA SER A 39 5.39 9.86 12.93
C SER A 39 5.67 9.72 11.44
N GLY A 40 4.73 9.13 10.70
CA GLY A 40 4.74 9.14 9.25
C GLY A 40 4.33 10.49 8.67
N LEU A 41 4.01 10.51 7.38
CA LEU A 41 3.62 11.73 6.65
C LEU A 41 2.21 12.20 7.03
N GLY A 42 1.30 11.25 7.35
CA GLY A 42 -0.08 11.55 7.72
C GLY A 42 -0.95 12.00 6.53
N TRP A 43 -0.52 11.72 5.31
CA TRP A 43 -1.24 12.13 4.09
C TRP A 43 -2.46 11.24 3.81
N VAL A 44 -2.41 9.99 4.28
CA VAL A 44 -3.51 9.04 4.18
C VAL A 44 -3.96 8.66 5.60
N PRO A 45 -5.25 8.85 5.96
CA PRO A 45 -5.77 8.47 7.27
C PRO A 45 -5.65 6.97 7.50
N GLY A 46 -4.89 6.59 8.53
CA GLY A 46 -4.64 5.20 8.86
C GLY A 46 -3.40 5.03 9.74
N LYS A 47 -3.15 3.78 10.11
CA LYS A 47 -2.05 3.37 10.97
C LYS A 47 -1.37 2.15 10.37
N VAL A 48 -0.08 2.01 10.62
CA VAL A 48 0.65 0.78 10.31
C VAL A 48 0.63 -0.13 11.54
N ARG A 49 0.21 -1.38 11.35
CA ARG A 49 0.08 -2.37 12.40
C ARG A 49 0.99 -3.56 12.15
N ALA A 50 1.49 -4.16 13.23
CA ALA A 50 2.26 -5.39 13.17
C ALA A 50 1.33 -6.61 12.99
N PHE A 51 1.64 -7.49 12.04
CA PHE A 51 0.97 -8.78 11.93
C PHE A 51 1.09 -9.59 13.22
N SER A 52 2.25 -9.59 13.85
CA SER A 52 2.53 -10.34 15.10
C SER A 52 1.61 -9.97 16.25
N LYS A 53 1.03 -8.77 16.25
CA LYS A 53 0.07 -8.33 17.28
C LYS A 53 -1.37 -8.73 16.99
N ASN A 54 -1.68 -9.24 15.79
CA ASN A 54 -3.00 -9.69 15.45
C ASN A 54 -3.17 -11.18 15.87
N PRO A 55 -4.16 -11.52 16.72
CA PRO A 55 -4.37 -12.90 17.16
C PRO A 55 -4.55 -13.92 16.01
N LYS A 56 -5.10 -13.46 14.87
CA LYS A 56 -5.28 -14.29 13.67
C LYS A 56 -3.97 -14.65 12.98
N SER A 57 -2.88 -13.96 13.32
CA SER A 57 -1.54 -14.20 12.76
C SER A 57 -0.69 -15.16 13.58
N SER A 58 -1.18 -15.66 14.71
CA SER A 58 -0.40 -16.45 15.68
C SER A 58 0.24 -17.73 15.11
N LYS A 59 -0.31 -18.25 13.99
CA LYS A 59 0.18 -19.45 13.30
C LYS A 59 0.81 -19.17 11.95
N LEU A 60 0.97 -17.89 11.59
CA LEU A 60 1.52 -17.49 10.30
C LEU A 60 3.04 -17.33 10.39
N SER A 61 3.73 -17.74 9.33
CA SER A 61 5.14 -17.39 9.15
C SER A 61 5.28 -15.91 8.82
N LEU A 62 6.15 -15.19 9.52
CA LEU A 62 6.44 -13.79 9.22
C LEU A 62 7.89 -13.65 8.78
N PRO A 63 8.18 -12.78 7.82
CA PRO A 63 7.26 -11.89 7.11
C PRO A 63 6.27 -12.63 6.18
N HIS A 64 5.13 -11.99 5.85
CA HIS A 64 4.35 -12.37 4.66
C HIS A 64 5.23 -12.19 3.44
N MET A 65 5.71 -13.28 2.87
CA MET A 65 6.65 -13.28 1.76
C MET A 65 6.17 -14.24 0.68
N GLY A 66 6.08 -13.74 -0.54
CA GLY A 66 5.69 -14.53 -1.71
C GLY A 66 4.56 -13.92 -2.51
N TRP A 67 4.00 -14.74 -3.41
CA TRP A 67 2.94 -14.35 -4.33
C TRP A 67 1.58 -14.49 -3.67
N ASN A 68 0.75 -13.46 -3.84
CA ASN A 68 -0.62 -13.47 -3.33
C ASN A 68 -1.55 -12.69 -4.27
N THR A 69 -2.85 -12.96 -4.18
CA THR A 69 -3.88 -12.31 -4.99
C THR A 69 -4.46 -11.08 -4.29
N LEU A 70 -5.14 -10.24 -5.07
CA LEU A 70 -5.87 -9.07 -4.58
C LEU A 70 -7.38 -9.28 -4.72
N ASP A 71 -8.12 -8.78 -3.75
CA ASP A 71 -9.56 -8.57 -3.85
C ASP A 71 -9.79 -7.08 -4.11
N LEU A 72 -10.06 -6.74 -5.38
CA LEU A 72 -10.23 -5.37 -5.86
C LEU A 72 -11.52 -4.77 -5.31
N LYS A 73 -11.45 -3.54 -4.80
CA LYS A 73 -12.58 -2.80 -4.21
C LYS A 73 -13.00 -1.61 -5.04
N LYS A 74 -12.10 -1.07 -5.85
CA LYS A 74 -12.33 0.12 -6.67
C LYS A 74 -11.67 0.00 -8.04
N SER A 75 -12.27 0.69 -8.99
CA SER A 75 -11.68 0.94 -10.30
C SER A 75 -10.85 2.22 -10.23
N ASP A 76 -9.59 2.08 -9.88
CA ASP A 76 -8.60 3.16 -9.84
C ASP A 76 -7.26 2.69 -10.40
N LEU A 77 -6.15 2.91 -9.69
CA LEU A 77 -4.81 2.49 -10.07
C LEU A 77 -4.71 1.01 -10.50
N LEU A 78 -5.53 0.13 -9.92
CA LEU A 78 -5.54 -1.31 -10.18
C LEU A 78 -6.57 -1.73 -11.25
N SER A 79 -7.34 -0.78 -11.78
CA SER A 79 -8.35 -1.06 -12.79
C SER A 79 -7.73 -1.06 -14.18
N THR A 80 -7.05 -2.13 -14.51
CA THR A 80 -6.69 -2.44 -15.90
C THR A 80 -7.51 -3.63 -16.38
N GLN A 81 -7.68 -3.75 -17.71
CA GLN A 81 -8.32 -4.93 -18.30
C GLN A 81 -7.54 -6.21 -18.01
N ASP A 82 -6.26 -6.07 -17.63
CA ASP A 82 -5.31 -7.16 -17.44
C ASP A 82 -5.14 -7.56 -15.97
N ILE A 83 -5.61 -6.76 -15.00
CA ILE A 83 -5.57 -7.09 -13.57
C ILE A 83 -6.93 -7.64 -13.15
N ASP A 84 -6.94 -8.91 -12.80
CA ASP A 84 -8.13 -9.66 -12.38
C ASP A 84 -7.89 -10.39 -11.04
N LYS A 85 -8.86 -11.22 -10.65
CA LYS A 85 -8.79 -12.01 -9.41
C LYS A 85 -7.69 -13.08 -9.41
N LEU A 86 -7.13 -13.44 -10.57
CA LEU A 86 -6.06 -14.43 -10.72
C LEU A 86 -4.68 -13.77 -10.73
N SER A 87 -4.64 -12.46 -10.87
CA SER A 87 -3.39 -11.69 -10.88
C SER A 87 -2.69 -11.79 -9.54
N GLN A 88 -1.40 -12.12 -9.58
CA GLN A 88 -0.59 -12.31 -8.39
C GLN A 88 0.46 -11.21 -8.25
N PHE A 89 0.61 -10.72 -7.04
CA PHE A 89 1.59 -9.70 -6.69
C PHE A 89 2.54 -10.22 -5.62
N TYR A 90 3.78 -9.77 -5.66
CA TYR A 90 4.80 -10.19 -4.71
C TYR A 90 4.77 -9.32 -3.46
N PHE A 91 4.64 -9.96 -2.30
CA PHE A 91 4.65 -9.34 -0.97
C PHE A 91 5.91 -9.69 -0.21
N LEU A 92 6.38 -8.74 0.61
CA LEU A 92 7.47 -8.95 1.58
C LEU A 92 7.33 -7.94 2.72
N HIS A 93 6.55 -8.28 3.76
CA HIS A 93 6.30 -7.35 4.86
C HIS A 93 5.86 -8.06 6.15
N SER A 94 6.16 -7.45 7.30
CA SER A 94 5.70 -7.89 8.63
C SER A 94 4.70 -6.92 9.26
N TYR A 95 4.45 -5.79 8.59
CA TYR A 95 3.50 -4.75 8.99
C TYR A 95 2.55 -4.48 7.84
N TYR A 96 1.34 -4.00 8.13
CA TYR A 96 0.33 -3.66 7.13
C TYR A 96 -0.33 -2.33 7.45
N PHE A 97 -0.79 -1.64 6.43
CA PHE A 97 -1.59 -0.43 6.54
C PHE A 97 -3.01 -0.80 6.96
N ASP A 98 -3.56 -0.09 7.96
CA ASP A 98 -4.95 -0.20 8.42
C ASP A 98 -5.60 1.17 8.24
N ALA A 99 -6.38 1.33 7.17
CA ALA A 99 -7.05 2.57 6.84
C ALA A 99 -8.18 2.88 7.84
N ASP A 100 -8.22 4.11 8.33
CA ASP A 100 -9.30 4.59 9.21
C ASP A 100 -10.64 4.67 8.44
N ASP A 101 -10.60 5.01 7.15
CA ASP A 101 -11.72 5.05 6.23
C ASP A 101 -11.55 3.98 5.14
N LYS A 102 -12.38 2.96 5.18
CA LYS A 102 -12.34 1.86 4.20
C LYS A 102 -12.75 2.29 2.79
N SER A 103 -13.35 3.46 2.63
CA SER A 103 -13.68 4.01 1.32
C SER A 103 -12.44 4.36 0.47
N ILE A 104 -11.26 4.52 1.07
CA ILE A 104 -10.01 4.78 0.36
C ILE A 104 -9.25 3.51 -0.01
N VAL A 105 -9.72 2.33 0.45
CA VAL A 105 -9.07 1.04 0.15
C VAL A 105 -9.38 0.63 -1.28
N SER A 106 -8.37 0.46 -2.10
CA SER A 106 -8.49 0.04 -3.51
C SER A 106 -8.46 -1.47 -3.66
N ALA A 107 -7.70 -2.15 -2.80
CA ALA A 107 -7.66 -3.61 -2.77
C ALA A 107 -7.30 -4.13 -1.38
N THR A 108 -7.78 -5.33 -1.08
CA THR A 108 -7.36 -6.12 0.08
C THR A 108 -6.65 -7.39 -0.38
N SER A 109 -5.86 -7.99 0.49
CA SER A 109 -5.29 -9.32 0.31
C SER A 109 -5.49 -10.13 1.57
N ASN A 110 -5.36 -11.46 1.49
CA ASN A 110 -5.55 -12.34 2.63
C ASN A 110 -4.24 -13.01 3.06
N TYR A 111 -3.89 -12.84 4.34
CA TYR A 111 -2.83 -13.60 4.96
C TYR A 111 -3.24 -13.92 6.40
N GLY A 112 -4.04 -15.00 6.54
CA GLY A 112 -4.71 -15.37 7.79
C GLY A 112 -5.91 -14.48 8.15
N PHE A 113 -5.90 -13.24 7.71
CA PHE A 113 -7.02 -12.30 7.72
C PHE A 113 -6.87 -11.32 6.55
N ASN A 114 -7.95 -10.62 6.20
CA ASN A 114 -7.90 -9.60 5.16
C ASN A 114 -7.24 -8.34 5.70
N PHE A 115 -6.25 -7.81 4.96
CA PHE A 115 -5.58 -6.56 5.25
C PHE A 115 -5.64 -5.61 4.03
N ASP A 116 -5.49 -4.32 4.26
CA ASP A 116 -5.50 -3.32 3.19
C ASP A 116 -4.19 -3.41 2.39
N ALA A 117 -4.28 -3.89 1.16
CA ALA A 117 -3.13 -4.12 0.28
C ALA A 117 -2.86 -2.96 -0.68
N ALA A 118 -3.87 -2.12 -0.93
CA ALA A 118 -3.74 -0.89 -1.71
C ALA A 118 -4.72 0.17 -1.23
N VAL A 119 -4.30 1.43 -1.26
CA VAL A 119 -5.11 2.61 -0.93
C VAL A 119 -4.96 3.68 -1.99
N SER A 120 -6.03 4.44 -2.21
CA SER A 120 -6.06 5.59 -3.09
C SER A 120 -6.86 6.73 -2.47
N ARG A 121 -6.25 7.90 -2.36
CA ARG A 121 -6.87 9.13 -1.88
C ARG A 121 -6.45 10.29 -2.76
N LYS A 122 -7.35 10.72 -3.67
CA LYS A 122 -7.04 11.72 -4.70
C LYS A 122 -5.84 11.28 -5.55
N HIS A 123 -4.77 12.07 -5.58
CA HIS A 123 -3.51 11.81 -6.29
C HIS A 123 -2.47 11.03 -5.46
N ILE A 124 -2.83 10.58 -4.25
CA ILE A 124 -1.95 9.84 -3.35
C ILE A 124 -2.36 8.37 -3.36
N HIS A 125 -1.46 7.51 -3.80
CA HIS A 125 -1.67 6.07 -3.92
C HIS A 125 -0.63 5.30 -3.11
N GLY A 126 -1.01 4.14 -2.62
CA GLY A 126 -0.10 3.24 -1.92
C GLY A 126 -0.43 1.78 -2.20
N VAL A 127 0.62 0.96 -2.35
CA VAL A 127 0.51 -0.49 -2.50
C VAL A 127 1.48 -1.19 -1.55
N GLN A 128 1.02 -2.24 -0.86
CA GLN A 128 1.85 -2.99 0.08
C GLN A 128 2.76 -4.00 -0.60
N PHE A 129 2.36 -4.49 -1.75
CA PHE A 129 3.16 -5.39 -2.59
C PHE A 129 4.22 -4.61 -3.40
N HIS A 130 5.07 -5.35 -4.09
CA HIS A 130 6.15 -4.83 -4.92
C HIS A 130 5.80 -4.95 -6.41
N PRO A 131 5.27 -3.89 -7.07
CA PRO A 131 4.96 -3.94 -8.49
C PRO A 131 6.20 -4.28 -9.32
N GLU A 132 7.35 -3.74 -8.96
CA GLU A 132 8.63 -3.98 -9.63
C GLU A 132 9.09 -5.44 -9.60
N LYS A 133 8.48 -6.27 -8.74
CA LYS A 133 8.72 -7.71 -8.62
C LYS A 133 7.52 -8.55 -9.08
N SER A 134 6.46 -7.93 -9.59
CA SER A 134 5.18 -8.58 -9.86
C SER A 134 4.93 -8.85 -11.34
N HIS A 135 6.01 -9.02 -12.13
CA HIS A 135 5.97 -9.35 -13.56
C HIS A 135 5.01 -8.42 -14.34
N LYS A 136 4.22 -8.99 -15.27
CA LYS A 136 3.29 -8.24 -16.11
C LYS A 136 2.30 -7.39 -15.31
N TRP A 137 1.68 -7.95 -14.27
CA TRP A 137 0.67 -7.23 -13.47
C TRP A 137 1.24 -6.01 -12.74
N GLY A 138 2.50 -6.11 -12.29
CA GLY A 138 3.21 -4.98 -11.70
C GLY A 138 3.55 -3.91 -12.74
N GLN A 139 3.95 -4.31 -13.95
CA GLN A 139 4.20 -3.39 -15.06
C GLN A 139 2.93 -2.65 -15.47
N ASP A 140 1.80 -3.36 -15.62
CA ASP A 140 0.50 -2.78 -15.97
C ASP A 140 0.06 -1.73 -14.93
N LEU A 141 0.25 -2.02 -13.64
CA LEU A 141 0.00 -1.04 -12.57
C LEU A 141 0.88 0.21 -12.71
N LEU A 142 2.18 0.06 -12.96
CA LEU A 142 3.10 1.19 -13.09
C LEU A 142 2.80 2.02 -14.35
N ILE A 143 2.42 1.38 -15.46
CA ILE A 143 1.94 2.06 -16.67
C ILE A 143 0.67 2.84 -16.35
N ASN A 144 -0.27 2.25 -15.63
CA ASN A 144 -1.49 2.92 -15.22
C ASN A 144 -1.18 4.18 -14.38
N PHE A 145 -0.29 4.03 -13.39
CA PHE A 145 0.13 5.15 -12.55
C PHE A 145 0.78 6.27 -13.36
N SER A 146 1.52 5.96 -14.42
CA SER A 146 2.16 6.97 -15.26
C SER A 146 1.16 7.83 -16.06
N ASN A 147 -0.11 7.46 -16.10
CA ASN A 147 -1.19 8.16 -16.78
C ASN A 147 -2.04 9.06 -15.83
N PHE A 148 -1.68 9.12 -14.54
CA PHE A 148 -2.27 10.06 -13.57
C PHE A 148 -1.54 11.42 -13.62
#